data_7124cc751d5aec1df36447a6dc0f0abb
#
_entry.id   7124cc751d5aec1df36447a6dc0f0abb
#
_cell.length_a   1.000
_cell.length_b   1.000
_cell.length_c   1.000
_cell.angle_alpha   90.00
_cell.angle_beta   90.00
_cell.angle_gamma   90.00
#
_symmetry.space_group_name_H-M   'P 1'
#
loop_
_entity.id
_entity.type
_entity.pdbx_description
1 polymer ?
#
loop_
_entity_poly.entity_id
_entity_poly.type
_entity_poly.pdbx_seq_one_letter_code
_entity_poly.pdbx_strand_id
1 'polypeptide(L)'
;MRRKGLSYKDILAELKVSKSSLSLWLKDLPLTEDEKRYLKSRRDTNISHGRIKAASSFRQMRLEREKVIFKEAKQEFVQFSSDPLFHVGVALYWAEGAKRSNSFAFTNSDEEMIRVMLSWVESFFKIVREEIGVRLYTHKPFADEKQEEYWAKAINVPLLNFRRTVYKKSASLSKKRPGYKGCLRIQLGKTVHFKKIQFWQQMLIECYRK
;
A
#
# COMPACT_ATOMS: atom_id res chain seq x y z
N MET A 1 6.23 -16.24 -44.54
CA MET A 1 5.77 -16.21 -43.13
C MET A 1 5.82 -14.79 -42.54
N ARG A 2 6.97 -14.12 -42.39
CA ARG A 2 7.06 -12.81 -41.80
C ARG A 2 6.22 -11.72 -42.47
N ARG A 3 6.23 -11.65 -43.82
CA ARG A 3 5.37 -10.75 -44.60
C ARG A 3 3.87 -11.04 -44.45
N LYS A 4 3.51 -12.30 -44.14
CA LYS A 4 2.11 -12.68 -43.79
C LYS A 4 1.72 -12.33 -42.38
N GLY A 5 2.55 -11.55 -41.63
CA GLY A 5 2.25 -11.06 -40.31
C GLY A 5 2.53 -12.06 -39.17
N LEU A 6 3.23 -13.16 -39.41
CA LEU A 6 3.61 -14.09 -38.34
C LEU A 6 4.68 -13.45 -37.44
N SER A 7 4.53 -13.60 -36.11
CA SER A 7 5.59 -13.20 -35.17
C SER A 7 6.75 -14.19 -35.23
N TYR A 8 7.90 -13.79 -34.68
CA TYR A 8 9.04 -14.71 -34.55
C TYR A 8 8.67 -15.99 -33.79
N LYS A 9 7.83 -15.87 -32.76
CA LYS A 9 7.33 -17.02 -32.00
C LYS A 9 6.49 -17.97 -32.85
N ASP A 10 5.58 -17.42 -33.66
CA ASP A 10 4.74 -18.22 -34.59
C ASP A 10 5.61 -18.95 -35.61
N ILE A 11 6.62 -18.25 -36.19
CA ILE A 11 7.54 -18.84 -37.19
C ILE A 11 8.41 -19.93 -36.53
N LEU A 12 8.89 -19.73 -35.30
CA LEU A 12 9.67 -20.73 -34.60
C LEU A 12 8.85 -21.97 -34.22
N ALA A 13 7.54 -21.82 -34.03
CA ALA A 13 6.66 -22.97 -33.77
C ALA A 13 6.50 -23.86 -35.01
N GLU A 14 6.57 -23.27 -36.21
CA GLU A 14 6.47 -24.03 -37.48
C GLU A 14 7.85 -24.52 -37.96
N LEU A 15 8.89 -23.71 -37.75
CA LEU A 15 10.27 -24.01 -38.19
C LEU A 15 11.12 -24.41 -36.99
N LYS A 16 11.68 -25.62 -37.01
CA LYS A 16 12.58 -26.13 -35.96
C LYS A 16 13.97 -25.52 -36.07
N VAL A 17 14.07 -24.20 -35.92
CA VAL A 17 15.33 -23.47 -36.01
C VAL A 17 15.55 -22.63 -34.74
N SER A 18 16.79 -22.19 -34.48
CA SER A 18 17.12 -21.33 -33.36
C SER A 18 16.58 -19.92 -33.55
N LYS A 19 16.26 -19.22 -32.45
CA LYS A 19 15.84 -17.82 -32.49
C LYS A 19 16.90 -16.91 -33.09
N SER A 20 18.18 -17.21 -32.87
CA SER A 20 19.31 -16.46 -33.42
C SER A 20 19.39 -16.61 -34.94
N SER A 21 19.25 -17.83 -35.47
CA SER A 21 19.23 -18.10 -36.91
C SER A 21 18.05 -17.36 -37.58
N LEU A 22 16.85 -17.47 -36.98
CA LEU A 22 15.68 -16.77 -37.50
C LEU A 22 15.85 -15.25 -37.49
N SER A 23 16.47 -14.72 -36.42
CA SER A 23 16.73 -13.28 -36.32
C SER A 23 17.72 -12.82 -37.38
N LEU A 24 18.75 -13.61 -37.66
CA LEU A 24 19.75 -13.32 -38.69
C LEU A 24 19.09 -13.30 -40.09
N TRP A 25 18.29 -14.32 -40.40
CA TRP A 25 17.61 -14.43 -41.71
C TRP A 25 16.58 -13.32 -41.96
N LEU A 26 15.95 -12.78 -40.91
CA LEU A 26 14.91 -11.77 -41.02
C LEU A 26 15.41 -10.35 -40.75
N LYS A 27 16.70 -10.16 -40.43
CA LYS A 27 17.29 -8.86 -40.10
C LYS A 27 17.14 -7.85 -41.24
N ASP A 28 17.47 -8.26 -42.45
CA ASP A 28 17.50 -7.40 -43.65
C ASP A 28 16.29 -7.64 -44.56
N LEU A 29 15.23 -8.28 -44.06
CA LEU A 29 14.00 -8.52 -44.82
C LEU A 29 13.29 -7.18 -45.11
N PRO A 30 13.20 -6.74 -46.38
CA PRO A 30 12.46 -5.54 -46.69
C PRO A 30 10.97 -5.76 -46.50
N LEU A 31 10.39 -5.04 -45.54
CA LEU A 31 8.97 -4.99 -45.27
C LEU A 31 8.39 -3.69 -45.79
N THR A 32 7.23 -3.77 -46.44
CA THR A 32 6.45 -2.60 -46.83
C THR A 32 5.92 -1.86 -45.58
N GLU A 33 5.53 -0.60 -45.74
CA GLU A 33 4.96 0.17 -44.65
C GLU A 33 3.63 -0.43 -44.16
N ASP A 34 2.86 -1.06 -45.03
CA ASP A 34 1.62 -1.76 -44.66
C ASP A 34 1.92 -3.03 -43.84
N GLU A 35 2.93 -3.82 -44.24
CA GLU A 35 3.38 -4.99 -43.50
C GLU A 35 3.91 -4.59 -42.10
N LYS A 36 4.66 -3.52 -42.02
CA LYS A 36 5.15 -2.99 -40.73
C LYS A 36 3.98 -2.54 -39.83
N ARG A 37 3.01 -1.78 -40.37
CA ARG A 37 1.81 -1.35 -39.66
C ARG A 37 1.00 -2.54 -39.14
N TYR A 38 0.78 -3.55 -40.00
CA TYR A 38 0.08 -4.76 -39.62
C TYR A 38 0.77 -5.53 -38.49
N LEU A 39 2.08 -5.72 -38.59
CA LEU A 39 2.88 -6.39 -37.56
C LEU A 39 2.85 -5.62 -36.23
N LYS A 40 2.90 -4.29 -36.28
CA LYS A 40 2.80 -3.42 -35.10
C LYS A 40 1.42 -3.54 -34.46
N SER A 41 0.35 -3.40 -35.23
CA SER A 41 -1.04 -3.56 -34.75
C SER A 41 -1.26 -4.91 -34.08
N ARG A 42 -0.84 -6.00 -34.69
CA ARG A 42 -0.94 -7.36 -34.13
C ARG A 42 -0.16 -7.49 -32.82
N ARG A 43 1.05 -6.89 -32.75
CA ARG A 43 1.84 -6.86 -31.51
C ARG A 43 1.13 -6.10 -30.41
N ASP A 44 0.59 -4.92 -30.72
CA ASP A 44 -0.06 -4.04 -29.74
C ASP A 44 -1.34 -4.71 -29.20
N THR A 45 -2.10 -5.38 -30.07
CA THR A 45 -3.27 -6.20 -29.67
C THR A 45 -2.86 -7.33 -28.73
N ASN A 46 -1.81 -8.09 -29.06
CA ASN A 46 -1.32 -9.18 -28.21
C ASN A 46 -0.83 -8.68 -26.84
N ILE A 47 -0.13 -7.54 -26.81
CA ILE A 47 0.29 -6.89 -25.56
C ILE A 47 -0.92 -6.46 -24.73
N SER A 48 -1.94 -5.88 -25.36
CA SER A 48 -3.17 -5.49 -24.68
C SER A 48 -3.89 -6.69 -24.06
N HIS A 49 -4.08 -7.76 -24.80
CA HIS A 49 -4.67 -9.01 -24.30
C HIS A 49 -3.85 -9.61 -23.16
N GLY A 50 -2.52 -9.61 -23.28
CA GLY A 50 -1.62 -10.06 -22.21
C GLY A 50 -1.80 -9.25 -20.92
N ARG A 51 -1.89 -7.92 -21.04
CA ARG A 51 -2.14 -7.03 -19.89
C ARG A 51 -3.49 -7.29 -19.22
N ILE A 52 -4.55 -7.45 -20.01
CA ILE A 52 -5.90 -7.75 -19.48
C ILE A 52 -5.88 -9.09 -18.73
N LYS A 53 -5.29 -10.13 -19.32
CA LYS A 53 -5.17 -11.45 -18.67
C LYS A 53 -4.36 -11.38 -17.37
N ALA A 54 -3.23 -10.68 -17.39
CA ALA A 54 -2.42 -10.48 -16.19
C ALA A 54 -3.19 -9.72 -15.09
N ALA A 55 -3.89 -8.65 -15.47
CA ALA A 55 -4.70 -7.86 -14.52
C ALA A 55 -5.83 -8.71 -13.90
N SER A 56 -6.50 -9.55 -14.69
CA SER A 56 -7.54 -10.46 -14.18
C SER A 56 -6.97 -11.50 -13.20
N SER A 57 -5.80 -12.08 -13.52
CA SER A 57 -5.12 -13.03 -12.63
C SER A 57 -4.70 -12.38 -11.31
N PHE A 58 -4.11 -11.18 -11.36
CA PHE A 58 -3.75 -10.42 -10.15
C PHE A 58 -4.99 -10.07 -9.32
N ARG A 59 -6.10 -9.70 -9.97
CA ARG A 59 -7.36 -9.44 -9.27
C ARG A 59 -7.86 -10.68 -8.55
N GLN A 60 -7.84 -11.84 -9.21
CA GLN A 60 -8.26 -13.11 -8.62
C GLN A 60 -7.39 -13.48 -7.40
N MET A 61 -6.07 -13.42 -7.53
CA MET A 61 -5.14 -13.66 -6.44
C MET A 61 -5.38 -12.74 -5.24
N ARG A 62 -5.70 -11.45 -5.51
CA ARG A 62 -6.03 -10.50 -4.45
C ARG A 62 -7.31 -10.89 -3.73
N LEU A 63 -8.35 -11.26 -4.46
CA LEU A 63 -9.63 -11.68 -3.87
C LEU A 63 -9.48 -12.93 -2.99
N GLU A 64 -8.69 -13.90 -3.42
CA GLU A 64 -8.43 -15.10 -2.61
C GLU A 64 -7.66 -14.75 -1.32
N ARG A 65 -6.64 -13.88 -1.41
CA ARG A 65 -5.96 -13.38 -0.20
C ARG A 65 -6.90 -12.64 0.75
N GLU A 66 -7.80 -11.81 0.22
CA GLU A 66 -8.78 -11.08 1.02
C GLU A 66 -9.75 -12.02 1.74
N LYS A 67 -10.17 -13.14 1.11
CA LYS A 67 -10.99 -14.18 1.76
C LYS A 67 -10.28 -14.81 2.96
N VAL A 68 -9.00 -15.13 2.81
CA VAL A 68 -8.19 -15.69 3.91
C VAL A 68 -8.10 -14.70 5.06
N ILE A 69 -7.73 -13.44 4.76
CA ILE A 69 -7.62 -12.37 5.75
C ILE A 69 -8.95 -12.15 6.47
N PHE A 70 -10.07 -12.18 5.74
CA PHE A 70 -11.42 -12.04 6.33
C PHE A 70 -11.74 -13.18 7.30
N LYS A 71 -11.41 -14.43 6.92
CA LYS A 71 -11.63 -15.60 7.78
C LYS A 71 -10.85 -15.47 9.09
N GLU A 72 -9.56 -15.09 8.99
CA GLU A 72 -8.73 -14.83 10.17
C GLU A 72 -9.29 -13.69 11.02
N ALA A 73 -9.59 -12.55 10.39
CA ALA A 73 -10.11 -11.37 11.08
C ALA A 73 -11.43 -11.66 11.81
N LYS A 74 -12.28 -12.53 11.26
CA LYS A 74 -13.51 -12.97 11.91
C LYS A 74 -13.24 -13.79 13.19
N GLN A 75 -12.28 -14.69 13.16
CA GLN A 75 -11.88 -15.48 14.33
C GLN A 75 -11.27 -14.58 15.42
N GLU A 76 -10.37 -13.68 15.01
CA GLU A 76 -9.73 -12.71 15.89
C GLU A 76 -10.73 -11.75 16.51
N PHE A 77 -11.75 -11.30 15.76
CA PHE A 77 -12.81 -10.44 16.28
C PHE A 77 -13.56 -11.13 17.46
N VAL A 78 -13.93 -12.40 17.30
CA VAL A 78 -14.59 -13.16 18.40
C VAL A 78 -13.67 -13.26 19.60
N GLN A 79 -12.37 -13.53 19.37
CA GLN A 79 -11.39 -13.65 20.46
C GLN A 79 -11.15 -12.33 21.18
N PHE A 80 -11.13 -11.20 20.45
CA PHE A 80 -10.75 -9.90 21.00
C PHE A 80 -11.93 -9.05 21.46
N SER A 81 -13.16 -9.42 21.08
CA SER A 81 -14.35 -8.61 21.34
C SER A 81 -14.69 -8.40 22.82
N SER A 82 -14.12 -9.19 23.74
CA SER A 82 -14.26 -8.98 25.18
C SER A 82 -13.27 -7.95 25.74
N ASP A 83 -12.26 -7.54 24.96
CA ASP A 83 -11.25 -6.58 25.40
C ASP A 83 -11.68 -5.14 25.07
N PRO A 84 -11.88 -4.26 26.08
CA PRO A 84 -12.25 -2.87 25.83
C PRO A 84 -11.25 -2.13 24.96
N LEU A 85 -9.94 -2.40 25.09
CA LEU A 85 -8.91 -1.77 24.28
C LEU A 85 -9.08 -2.09 22.79
N PHE A 86 -9.53 -3.32 22.47
CA PHE A 86 -9.81 -3.71 21.08
C PHE A 86 -10.82 -2.77 20.43
N HIS A 87 -11.96 -2.54 21.08
CA HIS A 87 -13.01 -1.65 20.58
C HIS A 87 -12.55 -0.19 20.47
N VAL A 88 -11.83 0.29 21.49
CA VAL A 88 -11.26 1.64 21.48
C VAL A 88 -10.37 1.85 20.28
N GLY A 89 -9.44 0.96 19.99
CA GLY A 89 -8.53 1.13 18.85
C GLY A 89 -9.22 1.01 17.49
N VAL A 90 -10.21 0.10 17.36
CA VAL A 90 -11.02 0.00 16.13
C VAL A 90 -11.81 1.29 15.91
N ALA A 91 -12.42 1.87 16.94
CA ALA A 91 -13.18 3.12 16.87
C ALA A 91 -12.29 4.33 16.58
N LEU A 92 -11.13 4.44 17.25
CA LEU A 92 -10.12 5.48 16.97
C LEU A 92 -9.64 5.41 15.53
N TYR A 93 -9.32 4.21 15.03
CA TYR A 93 -8.92 4.07 13.63
C TYR A 93 -10.07 4.40 12.67
N TRP A 94 -11.30 4.08 13.03
CA TRP A 94 -12.47 4.48 12.25
C TRP A 94 -12.63 5.99 12.18
N ALA A 95 -12.35 6.72 13.25
CA ALA A 95 -12.39 8.18 13.27
C ALA A 95 -11.20 8.79 12.49
N GLU A 96 -9.96 8.47 12.82
CA GLU A 96 -8.73 9.18 12.44
C GLU A 96 -7.79 8.37 11.52
N GLY A 97 -8.04 7.09 11.31
CA GLY A 97 -7.22 6.23 10.47
C GLY A 97 -7.33 6.54 8.98
N ALA A 98 -6.31 6.18 8.22
CA ALA A 98 -6.28 6.35 6.77
C ALA A 98 -7.33 5.46 6.07
N LYS A 99 -8.28 6.08 5.34
CA LYS A 99 -9.39 5.37 4.67
C LYS A 99 -9.03 4.87 3.28
N ARG A 100 -8.18 5.59 2.56
CA ARG A 100 -7.84 5.35 1.14
C ARG A 100 -6.39 4.89 0.97
N SER A 101 -5.91 4.06 1.90
CA SER A 101 -4.54 3.54 1.89
C SER A 101 -4.56 2.04 1.63
N ASN A 102 -3.45 1.51 1.12
CA ASN A 102 -3.21 0.06 1.08
C ASN A 102 -2.39 -0.43 2.29
N SER A 103 -2.18 0.44 3.28
CA SER A 103 -1.43 0.15 4.50
C SER A 103 -2.11 0.79 5.70
N PHE A 104 -2.00 0.15 6.87
CA PHE A 104 -2.44 0.74 8.12
C PHE A 104 -1.63 2.02 8.37
N ALA A 105 -2.33 3.11 8.62
CA ALA A 105 -1.73 4.36 9.03
C ALA A 105 -2.70 5.17 9.89
N PHE A 106 -2.19 5.69 11.00
CA PHE A 106 -2.92 6.52 11.94
C PHE A 106 -2.14 7.81 12.18
N THR A 107 -2.78 8.96 12.12
CA THR A 107 -2.12 10.26 12.23
C THR A 107 -2.85 11.13 13.23
N ASN A 108 -2.16 11.59 14.27
CA ASN A 108 -2.74 12.51 15.23
C ASN A 108 -1.69 13.49 15.77
N SER A 109 -2.14 14.61 16.35
CA SER A 109 -1.32 15.56 17.11
C SER A 109 -1.39 15.34 18.62
N ASP A 110 -2.33 14.51 19.05
CA ASP A 110 -2.51 14.12 20.45
C ASP A 110 -1.60 12.91 20.76
N GLU A 111 -0.71 13.11 21.71
CA GLU A 111 0.28 12.12 22.13
C GLU A 111 -0.39 10.89 22.74
N GLU A 112 -1.43 11.10 23.56
CA GLU A 112 -2.12 10.00 24.23
C GLU A 112 -2.89 9.13 23.23
N MET A 113 -3.50 9.73 22.21
CA MET A 113 -4.12 8.95 21.13
C MET A 113 -3.11 8.11 20.35
N ILE A 114 -1.90 8.64 20.12
CA ILE A 114 -0.81 7.88 19.49
C ILE A 114 -0.35 6.74 20.40
N ARG A 115 -0.18 6.97 21.72
CA ARG A 115 0.23 5.96 22.71
C ARG A 115 -0.80 4.82 22.78
N VAL A 116 -2.09 5.14 22.89
CA VAL A 116 -3.18 4.16 22.89
C VAL A 116 -3.17 3.33 21.61
N MET A 117 -3.01 3.97 20.46
CA MET A 117 -2.97 3.26 19.18
C MET A 117 -1.73 2.36 19.03
N LEU A 118 -0.58 2.76 19.58
CA LEU A 118 0.62 1.92 19.61
C LEU A 118 0.40 0.69 20.50
N SER A 119 -0.12 0.86 21.71
CA SER A 119 -0.45 -0.26 22.59
C SER A 119 -1.45 -1.20 21.94
N TRP A 120 -2.42 -0.66 21.21
CA TRP A 120 -3.38 -1.43 20.44
C TRP A 120 -2.71 -2.24 19.33
N VAL A 121 -1.80 -1.64 18.56
CA VAL A 121 -1.03 -2.34 17.50
C VAL A 121 -0.19 -3.47 18.08
N GLU A 122 0.49 -3.22 19.21
CA GLU A 122 1.28 -4.24 19.92
C GLU A 122 0.39 -5.40 20.39
N SER A 123 -0.79 -5.09 20.96
CA SER A 123 -1.70 -6.11 21.53
C SER A 123 -2.38 -6.97 20.48
N PHE A 124 -2.86 -6.38 19.37
CA PHE A 124 -3.74 -7.09 18.43
C PHE A 124 -3.08 -7.43 17.09
N PHE A 125 -2.05 -6.72 16.67
CA PHE A 125 -1.25 -7.10 15.51
C PHE A 125 0.05 -7.82 15.88
N LYS A 126 0.41 -7.86 17.18
CA LYS A 126 1.65 -8.47 17.69
C LYS A 126 2.90 -7.92 17.00
N ILE A 127 2.92 -6.61 16.79
CA ILE A 127 4.02 -5.88 16.16
C ILE A 127 4.73 -5.06 17.23
N VAL A 128 6.03 -5.23 17.34
CA VAL A 128 6.86 -4.47 18.26
C VAL A 128 7.14 -3.07 17.75
N ARG A 129 7.43 -2.13 18.63
CA ARG A 129 7.60 -0.69 18.29
C ARG A 129 8.71 -0.43 17.29
N GLU A 130 9.74 -1.24 17.30
CA GLU A 130 10.89 -1.20 16.40
C GLU A 130 10.51 -1.48 14.94
N GLU A 131 9.38 -2.15 14.69
CA GLU A 131 8.87 -2.43 13.35
C GLU A 131 7.89 -1.35 12.83
N ILE A 132 7.48 -0.42 13.70
CA ILE A 132 6.50 0.61 13.36
C ILE A 132 7.21 1.79 12.67
N GLY A 133 6.85 2.04 11.43
CA GLY A 133 7.33 3.22 10.71
C GLY A 133 6.65 4.50 11.20
N VAL A 134 7.44 5.52 11.47
CA VAL A 134 6.96 6.80 11.99
C VAL A 134 7.28 7.94 11.02
N ARG A 135 6.40 8.94 10.92
CA ARG A 135 6.64 10.16 10.14
C ARG A 135 6.01 11.36 10.80
N LEU A 136 6.81 12.39 10.99
CA LEU A 136 6.36 13.68 11.49
C LEU A 136 5.86 14.57 10.35
N TYR A 137 4.74 15.23 10.57
CA TYR A 137 4.18 16.29 9.73
C TYR A 137 4.12 17.57 10.55
N THR A 138 4.86 18.58 10.14
CA THR A 138 4.92 19.86 10.85
C THR A 138 4.95 21.02 9.86
N HIS A 139 5.12 22.25 10.34
CA HIS A 139 5.25 23.44 9.52
C HIS A 139 6.69 23.96 9.55
N LYS A 140 7.17 24.57 8.45
CA LYS A 140 8.54 25.07 8.32
C LYS A 140 9.03 25.92 9.50
N PRO A 141 8.23 26.83 10.11
CA PRO A 141 8.68 27.65 11.27
C PRO A 141 9.09 26.85 12.51
N PHE A 142 8.77 25.55 12.56
CA PHE A 142 9.11 24.67 13.69
C PHE A 142 10.22 23.66 13.34
N ALA A 143 10.93 23.85 12.22
CA ALA A 143 11.94 22.89 11.73
C ALA A 143 13.09 22.67 12.74
N ASP A 144 13.43 23.69 13.53
CA ASP A 144 14.56 23.66 14.45
C ASP A 144 14.19 23.20 15.87
N GLU A 145 12.92 22.83 16.10
CA GLU A 145 12.40 22.52 17.46
C GLU A 145 12.64 21.07 17.89
N LYS A 146 13.47 20.30 17.21
CA LYS A 146 13.78 18.89 17.55
C LYS A 146 12.53 18.04 17.87
N GLN A 147 11.46 18.28 17.11
CA GLN A 147 10.16 17.63 17.36
C GLN A 147 10.21 16.11 17.19
N GLU A 148 11.12 15.60 16.36
CA GLU A 148 11.34 14.15 16.18
C GLU A 148 11.89 13.52 17.47
N GLU A 149 12.86 14.17 18.13
CA GLU A 149 13.40 13.69 19.40
C GLU A 149 12.33 13.70 20.50
N TYR A 150 11.52 14.77 20.55
CA TYR A 150 10.38 14.83 21.46
C TYR A 150 9.44 13.64 21.27
N TRP A 151 8.99 13.40 20.04
CA TRP A 151 8.08 12.31 19.76
C TRP A 151 8.71 10.94 20.00
N ALA A 152 9.97 10.73 19.62
CA ALA A 152 10.69 9.48 19.88
C ALA A 152 10.67 9.11 21.36
N LYS A 153 10.96 10.09 22.23
CA LYS A 153 10.90 9.93 23.69
C LYS A 153 9.47 9.73 24.18
N ALA A 154 8.53 10.54 23.70
CA ALA A 154 7.14 10.53 24.13
C ALA A 154 6.46 9.19 23.90
N ILE A 155 6.71 8.55 22.75
CA ILE A 155 6.07 7.30 22.37
C ILE A 155 6.98 6.06 22.51
N ASN A 156 8.21 6.23 22.98
CA ASN A 156 9.21 5.17 23.11
C ASN A 156 9.44 4.38 21.82
N VAL A 157 9.70 5.09 20.72
CA VAL A 157 10.05 4.52 19.40
C VAL A 157 11.41 5.05 18.98
N PRO A 158 12.35 4.19 18.50
CA PRO A 158 13.68 4.63 18.09
C PRO A 158 13.63 5.69 16.98
N LEU A 159 14.52 6.68 17.03
CA LEU A 159 14.65 7.73 16.01
C LEU A 159 14.89 7.16 14.61
N LEU A 160 15.56 6.01 14.51
CA LEU A 160 15.81 5.35 13.23
C LEU A 160 14.54 4.90 12.50
N ASN A 161 13.41 4.78 13.21
CA ASN A 161 12.11 4.45 12.64
C ASN A 161 11.42 5.68 12.02
N PHE A 162 11.94 6.88 12.31
CA PHE A 162 11.42 8.12 11.75
C PHE A 162 11.87 8.29 10.30
N ARG A 163 10.90 8.35 9.41
CA ARG A 163 11.12 8.73 8.02
C ARG A 163 11.23 10.24 7.92
N ARG A 164 11.83 10.74 6.83
CA ARG A 164 11.99 12.17 6.56
C ARG A 164 10.70 12.95 6.89
N THR A 165 10.83 13.95 7.74
CA THR A 165 9.75 14.86 8.14
C THR A 165 9.16 15.58 6.95
N VAL A 166 7.85 15.75 6.94
CA VAL A 166 7.12 16.49 5.93
C VAL A 166 6.75 17.87 6.46
N TYR A 167 7.34 18.88 5.86
CA TYR A 167 7.05 20.28 6.18
C TYR A 167 5.90 20.79 5.30
N LYS A 168 4.75 21.07 5.93
CA LYS A 168 3.61 21.65 5.25
C LYS A 168 3.86 23.13 4.97
N LYS A 169 3.46 23.60 3.78
CA LYS A 169 3.38 25.02 3.48
C LYS A 169 2.24 25.62 4.32
N SER A 170 2.55 26.57 5.18
CA SER A 170 1.53 27.27 5.95
C SER A 170 1.03 28.48 5.15
N ALA A 171 -0.27 28.63 5.01
CA ALA A 171 -0.87 29.80 4.40
C ALA A 171 -0.85 31.03 5.32
N SER A 172 -0.68 30.82 6.63
CA SER A 172 -0.63 31.89 7.64
C SER A 172 0.49 31.58 8.64
N LEU A 173 1.51 32.41 8.64
CA LEU A 173 2.65 32.37 9.57
C LEU A 173 2.32 33.03 10.93
N SER A 174 1.13 33.63 11.09
CA SER A 174 0.86 34.60 12.13
C SER A 174 0.47 34.05 13.50
N LYS A 175 0.20 32.75 13.64
CA LYS A 175 -0.16 32.17 14.96
C LYS A 175 0.58 30.87 15.20
N LYS A 176 1.79 30.96 15.76
CA LYS A 176 2.43 29.82 16.42
C LYS A 176 1.53 29.40 17.60
N ARG A 177 0.99 28.19 17.58
CA ARG A 177 0.36 27.62 18.79
C ARG A 177 1.48 27.26 19.75
N PRO A 178 1.53 27.84 20.97
CA PRO A 178 2.49 27.44 21.97
C PRO A 178 2.40 25.94 22.21
N GLY A 179 3.54 25.24 22.26
CA GLY A 179 3.58 23.79 22.49
C GLY A 179 3.19 22.91 21.31
N TYR A 180 2.98 23.45 20.11
CA TYR A 180 2.67 22.62 18.92
C TYR A 180 3.85 21.70 18.56
N LYS A 181 3.62 20.39 18.60
CA LYS A 181 4.63 19.35 18.33
C LYS A 181 4.46 18.65 16.98
N GLY A 182 3.64 19.22 16.09
CA GLY A 182 3.31 18.58 14.80
C GLY A 182 2.24 17.51 14.93
N CYS A 183 2.02 16.78 13.84
CA CYS A 183 1.17 15.59 13.80
C CYS A 183 2.05 14.38 13.51
N LEU A 184 1.96 13.37 14.34
CA LEU A 184 2.71 12.15 14.15
C LEU A 184 1.85 11.12 13.41
N ARG A 185 2.45 10.45 12.43
CA ARG A 185 1.86 9.32 11.72
C ARG A 185 2.63 8.05 12.07
N ILE A 186 1.90 7.06 12.57
CA ILE A 186 2.38 5.68 12.67
C ILE A 186 1.88 4.88 11.47
N GLN A 187 2.70 3.97 10.96
CA GLN A 187 2.40 3.22 9.74
C GLN A 187 2.97 1.81 9.77
N LEU A 188 2.15 0.84 9.34
CA LEU A 188 2.58 -0.55 9.13
C LEU A 188 2.66 -0.84 7.63
N GLY A 189 3.74 -1.49 7.22
CA GLY A 189 4.02 -1.70 5.80
C GLY A 189 3.13 -2.74 5.11
N LYS A 190 2.54 -3.68 5.85
CA LYS A 190 1.80 -4.81 5.27
C LYS A 190 0.32 -4.47 5.09
N THR A 191 -0.24 -4.76 3.92
CA THR A 191 -1.66 -4.55 3.58
C THR A 191 -2.61 -5.37 4.46
N VAL A 192 -2.15 -6.50 5.00
CA VAL A 192 -2.97 -7.37 5.85
C VAL A 192 -3.55 -6.63 7.06
N HIS A 193 -2.77 -5.82 7.74
CA HIS A 193 -3.21 -5.07 8.92
C HIS A 193 -4.31 -4.05 8.58
N PHE A 194 -4.16 -3.38 7.43
CA PHE A 194 -5.19 -2.47 6.94
C PHE A 194 -6.50 -3.21 6.60
N LYS A 195 -6.40 -4.38 5.97
CA LYS A 195 -7.57 -5.20 5.66
C LYS A 195 -8.24 -5.75 6.91
N LYS A 196 -7.48 -6.28 7.87
CA LYS A 196 -8.04 -6.78 9.13
C LYS A 196 -8.83 -5.69 9.87
N ILE A 197 -8.27 -4.50 10.05
CA ILE A 197 -8.99 -3.43 10.76
C ILE A 197 -10.23 -2.96 10.00
N GLN A 198 -10.23 -2.96 8.67
CA GLN A 198 -11.45 -2.69 7.88
C GLN A 198 -12.53 -3.74 8.13
N PHE A 199 -12.18 -5.03 8.19
CA PHE A 199 -13.12 -6.10 8.50
C PHE A 199 -13.62 -6.01 9.94
N TRP A 200 -12.77 -5.71 10.92
CA TRP A 200 -13.18 -5.51 12.31
C TRP A 200 -14.14 -4.32 12.47
N GLN A 201 -13.91 -3.23 11.73
CA GLN A 201 -14.85 -2.10 11.67
C GLN A 201 -16.22 -2.52 11.15
N GLN A 202 -16.27 -3.32 10.07
CA GLN A 202 -17.54 -3.83 9.54
C GLN A 202 -18.27 -4.70 10.54
N MET A 203 -17.57 -5.64 11.19
CA MET A 203 -18.16 -6.50 12.23
C MET A 203 -18.66 -5.69 13.43
N LEU A 204 -17.91 -4.68 13.84
CA LEU A 204 -18.32 -3.78 14.92
C LEU A 204 -19.59 -3.02 14.55
N ILE A 205 -19.69 -2.50 13.33
CA ILE A 205 -20.88 -1.82 12.82
C ILE A 205 -22.09 -2.80 12.82
N GLU A 206 -21.88 -4.04 12.37
CA GLU A 206 -22.94 -5.07 12.37
C GLU A 206 -23.45 -5.39 13.77
N CYS A 207 -22.58 -5.43 14.78
CA CYS A 207 -22.98 -5.64 16.18
C CYS A 207 -23.88 -4.53 16.74
N TYR A 208 -23.72 -3.29 16.25
CA TYR A 208 -24.47 -2.12 16.74
C TYR A 208 -25.55 -1.61 15.77
N ARG A 209 -25.71 -2.20 14.61
CA ARG A 209 -26.87 -1.97 13.74
C ARG A 209 -28.08 -2.71 14.33
N LYS A 210 -28.94 -1.95 14.94
CA LYS A 210 -30.29 -2.39 15.34
C LYS A 210 -31.25 -2.32 14.17
#